data_64232ef42486d5f34fc8a4b6698bb13a
#
_entry.id   64232ef42486d5f34fc8a4b6698bb13a
#
_cell.length_a   1.000
_cell.length_b   1.000
_cell.length_c   1.000
_cell.angle_alpha   90.00
_cell.angle_beta   90.00
_cell.angle_gamma   90.00
#
_symmetry.space_group_name_H-M   'P 1'
#
loop_
_entity.id
_entity.type
_entity.pdbx_description
1 polymer ?
#
loop_
_entity_poly.entity_id
_entity_poly.type
_entity_poly.pdbx_seq_one_letter_code
_entity_poly.pdbx_strand_id
1 'polypeptide(L)'
;MSQKVSKNIQYLRASQDEALFDLETAIRRLLNLAPTVNDTQIEQFGFVYRIQYRNPNFVLQEATVSQQVLNEGIALHVAYCIKDEHMRTLNNDAPVVNDAGGSSAPPTGQSFMTKEAFLYVNKHHVLFAGNGLRYEAVCSYLNQLNNALFNTVEAGVISKI
;
A
#
# COMPACT_ATOMS: atom_id res chain seq x y z
N MET A 1 -12.58 11.07 22.05
CA MET A 1 -11.44 11.89 21.59
C MET A 1 -10.69 11.10 20.51
N SER A 2 -10.65 11.59 19.32
CA SER A 2 -9.80 10.98 18.29
C SER A 2 -8.35 11.37 18.60
N GLN A 3 -7.50 10.39 18.89
CA GLN A 3 -6.06 10.63 18.96
C GLN A 3 -5.58 11.04 17.56
N LYS A 4 -5.07 12.24 17.44
CA LYS A 4 -4.32 12.66 16.25
C LYS A 4 -3.02 11.86 16.21
N VAL A 5 -2.97 10.84 15.39
CA VAL A 5 -1.73 10.11 15.13
C VAL A 5 -0.96 10.91 14.07
N SER A 6 0.18 11.45 14.45
CA SER A 6 1.12 12.05 13.49
C SER A 6 1.78 10.94 12.70
N LYS A 7 1.54 10.88 11.40
CA LYS A 7 2.24 9.97 10.48
C LYS A 7 3.27 10.75 9.66
N ASN A 8 4.45 10.21 9.53
CA ASN A 8 5.45 10.77 8.64
C ASN A 8 5.06 10.51 7.19
N ILE A 9 4.86 11.57 6.44
CA ILE A 9 4.61 11.52 5.00
C ILE A 9 5.94 11.81 4.30
N GLN A 10 6.32 10.93 3.39
CA GLN A 10 7.49 11.09 2.53
C GLN A 10 7.06 11.60 1.17
N TYR A 11 7.76 12.60 0.65
CA TYR A 11 7.64 13.01 -0.74
C TYR A 11 8.68 12.28 -1.58
N LEU A 12 8.21 11.62 -2.65
CA LEU A 12 9.01 10.84 -3.56
C LEU A 12 8.71 11.27 -5.00
N ARG A 13 9.62 10.95 -5.92
CA ARG A 13 9.37 11.06 -7.36
C ARG A 13 9.47 9.70 -8.02
N ALA A 14 8.56 9.44 -8.94
CA ALA A 14 8.67 8.28 -9.80
C ALA A 14 9.67 8.56 -10.93
N SER A 15 10.58 7.63 -11.16
CA SER A 15 11.56 7.70 -12.23
C SER A 15 11.76 6.33 -12.88
N GLN A 16 12.15 6.37 -14.15
CA GLN A 16 12.56 5.20 -14.92
C GLN A 16 13.76 5.61 -15.77
N ASP A 17 14.83 4.83 -15.71
CA ASP A 17 16.08 5.10 -16.43
C ASP A 17 16.56 6.57 -16.27
N GLU A 18 16.58 7.03 -15.01
CA GLU A 18 16.98 8.38 -14.60
C GLU A 18 16.07 9.53 -15.10
N ALA A 19 15.00 9.23 -15.83
CA ALA A 19 14.01 10.21 -16.26
C ALA A 19 12.75 10.14 -15.38
N LEU A 20 12.05 11.28 -15.26
CA LEU A 20 10.76 11.32 -14.58
C LEU A 20 9.76 10.43 -15.31
N PHE A 21 8.99 9.67 -14.53
CA PHE A 21 8.04 8.68 -15.02
C PHE A 21 6.63 9.02 -14.55
N ASP A 22 5.66 9.02 -15.46
CA ASP A 22 4.25 9.24 -15.12
C ASP A 22 3.64 7.98 -14.48
N LEU A 23 3.84 7.87 -13.20
CA LEU A 23 3.35 6.74 -12.40
C LEU A 23 1.82 6.73 -12.28
N GLU A 24 1.19 7.91 -12.27
CA GLU A 24 -0.28 8.02 -12.20
C GLU A 24 -0.93 7.32 -13.39
N THR A 25 -0.49 7.63 -14.61
CA THR A 25 -1.02 7.01 -15.83
C THR A 25 -0.77 5.49 -15.83
N ALA A 26 0.41 5.07 -15.40
CA ALA A 26 0.74 3.65 -15.31
C ALA A 26 -0.17 2.92 -14.30
N ILE A 27 -0.40 3.49 -13.13
CA ILE A 27 -1.30 2.92 -12.12
C ILE A 27 -2.74 2.88 -12.62
N ARG A 28 -3.24 3.94 -13.25
CA ARG A 28 -4.61 3.96 -13.80
C ARG A 28 -4.80 2.88 -14.85
N ARG A 29 -3.85 2.69 -15.73
CA ARG A 29 -3.86 1.62 -16.72
C ARG A 29 -3.86 0.23 -16.07
N LEU A 30 -3.05 0.05 -15.06
CA LEU A 30 -2.96 -1.19 -14.30
C LEU A 30 -4.28 -1.51 -13.58
N LEU A 31 -4.90 -0.52 -12.94
CA LEU A 31 -6.17 -0.70 -12.23
C LEU A 31 -7.36 -0.95 -13.17
N ASN A 32 -7.30 -0.48 -14.41
CA ASN A 32 -8.31 -0.84 -15.42
C ASN A 32 -8.28 -2.34 -15.75
N LEU A 33 -7.13 -2.98 -15.69
CA LEU A 33 -7.00 -4.43 -15.88
C LEU A 33 -7.22 -5.23 -14.60
N ALA A 34 -7.12 -4.59 -13.45
CA ALA A 34 -7.29 -5.20 -12.13
C ALA A 34 -8.40 -4.49 -11.34
N PRO A 35 -9.67 -4.66 -11.71
CA PRO A 35 -10.78 -3.93 -11.12
C PRO A 35 -11.13 -4.34 -9.69
N THR A 36 -10.77 -5.55 -9.27
CA THR A 36 -11.05 -6.06 -7.93
C THR A 36 -9.80 -6.13 -7.06
N VAL A 37 -9.98 -6.25 -5.74
CA VAL A 37 -8.87 -6.47 -4.80
C VAL A 37 -8.10 -7.74 -5.15
N ASN A 38 -8.80 -8.81 -5.47
CA ASN A 38 -8.16 -10.08 -5.84
C ASN A 38 -7.32 -9.99 -7.11
N ASP A 39 -7.73 -9.18 -8.09
CA ASP A 39 -6.97 -8.98 -9.32
C ASP A 39 -5.63 -8.28 -9.07
N THR A 40 -5.52 -7.52 -7.97
CA THR A 40 -4.29 -6.82 -7.58
C THR A 40 -3.38 -7.65 -6.67
N GLN A 41 -3.80 -8.87 -6.32
CA GLN A 41 -3.09 -9.69 -5.35
C GLN A 41 -1.85 -10.33 -5.98
N ILE A 42 -0.71 -10.12 -5.31
CA ILE A 42 0.54 -10.84 -5.59
C ILE A 42 0.92 -11.63 -4.35
N GLU A 43 1.03 -12.93 -4.51
CA GLU A 43 1.46 -13.85 -3.46
C GLU A 43 2.86 -14.38 -3.78
N GLN A 44 3.76 -14.27 -2.81
CA GLN A 44 5.11 -14.80 -2.91
C GLN A 44 5.58 -15.32 -1.55
N PHE A 45 5.95 -16.59 -1.46
CA PHE A 45 6.46 -17.23 -0.24
C PHE A 45 5.54 -17.09 0.99
N GLY A 46 4.22 -17.16 0.78
CA GLY A 46 3.24 -16.99 1.85
C GLY A 46 2.96 -15.53 2.25
N PHE A 47 3.59 -14.57 1.58
CA PHE A 47 3.33 -13.15 1.74
C PHE A 47 2.40 -12.66 0.63
N VAL A 48 1.42 -11.85 1.00
CA VAL A 48 0.38 -11.36 0.09
C VAL A 48 0.34 -9.85 0.12
N TYR A 49 0.55 -9.24 -1.04
CA TYR A 49 0.34 -7.81 -1.28
C TYR A 49 -0.92 -7.61 -2.11
N ARG A 50 -1.70 -6.58 -1.80
CA ARG A 50 -2.88 -6.22 -2.58
C ARG A 50 -3.23 -4.74 -2.42
N ILE A 51 -3.90 -4.17 -3.43
CA ILE A 51 -4.50 -2.84 -3.33
C ILE A 51 -5.88 -3.01 -2.72
N GLN A 52 -6.00 -2.67 -1.44
CA GLN A 52 -7.22 -2.85 -0.67
C GLN A 52 -8.24 -1.75 -0.94
N TYR A 53 -7.77 -0.54 -1.23
CA TYR A 53 -8.63 0.61 -1.51
C TYR A 53 -7.98 1.48 -2.58
N ARG A 54 -8.83 2.07 -3.42
CA ARG A 54 -8.43 3.04 -4.43
C ARG A 54 -9.43 4.19 -4.51
N ASN A 55 -8.93 5.39 -4.71
CA ASN A 55 -9.75 6.52 -5.09
C ASN A 55 -9.09 7.22 -6.30
N PRO A 56 -9.66 7.05 -7.51
CA PRO A 56 -9.05 7.59 -8.73
C PRO A 56 -9.20 9.11 -8.87
N ASN A 57 -10.03 9.74 -8.05
CA ASN A 57 -10.32 11.17 -8.11
C ASN A 57 -10.06 11.84 -6.75
N PHE A 58 -8.97 11.46 -6.11
CA PHE A 58 -8.62 11.98 -4.81
C PHE A 58 -8.03 13.38 -4.91
N VAL A 59 -8.57 14.32 -4.14
CA VAL A 59 -8.06 15.69 -4.03
C VAL A 59 -7.47 15.89 -2.63
N LEU A 60 -6.21 16.29 -2.57
CA LEU A 60 -5.59 16.68 -1.31
C LEU A 60 -6.21 17.99 -0.81
N GLN A 61 -6.77 17.98 0.37
CA GLN A 61 -7.30 19.17 1.04
C GLN A 61 -6.23 19.72 1.98
N GLU A 62 -5.37 20.59 1.48
CA GLU A 62 -4.39 21.30 2.27
C GLU A 62 -4.47 22.80 2.02
N ALA A 63 -4.73 23.55 3.06
CA ALA A 63 -4.93 24.99 2.95
C ALA A 63 -3.65 25.82 2.78
N THR A 64 -2.48 25.19 2.97
CA THR A 64 -1.20 25.90 3.08
C THR A 64 -0.23 25.67 1.91
N VAL A 65 -0.54 24.75 1.00
CA VAL A 65 0.31 24.45 -0.15
C VAL A 65 -0.23 25.19 -1.36
N SER A 66 0.66 25.74 -2.17
CA SER A 66 0.27 26.46 -3.40
C SER A 66 -0.64 25.58 -4.27
N GLN A 67 -1.74 26.13 -4.74
CA GLN A 67 -2.79 25.42 -5.50
C GLN A 67 -2.28 24.66 -6.74
N GLN A 68 -1.05 24.93 -7.19
CA GLN A 68 -0.46 24.25 -8.34
C GLN A 68 -0.05 22.79 -8.07
N VAL A 69 0.08 22.40 -6.81
CA VAL A 69 0.51 21.03 -6.40
C VAL A 69 -0.67 20.14 -6.04
N LEU A 70 -1.86 20.72 -5.87
CA LEU A 70 -3.04 20.02 -5.34
C LEU A 70 -4.03 19.60 -6.43
N ASN A 71 -3.52 19.21 -7.57
CA ASN A 71 -4.38 18.63 -8.59
C ASN A 71 -4.92 17.27 -8.15
N GLU A 72 -6.06 16.91 -8.73
CA GLU A 72 -6.65 15.59 -8.60
C GLU A 72 -5.64 14.51 -9.00
N GLY A 73 -5.47 13.54 -8.12
CA GLY A 73 -4.59 12.40 -8.31
C GLY A 73 -5.30 11.10 -7.90
N ILE A 74 -4.54 10.04 -7.78
CA ILE A 74 -5.04 8.75 -7.32
C ILE A 74 -4.51 8.43 -5.93
N ALA A 75 -5.40 8.02 -5.03
CA ALA A 75 -5.03 7.51 -3.72
C ALA A 75 -5.16 5.99 -3.68
N LEU A 76 -4.18 5.34 -3.10
CA LEU A 76 -4.12 3.89 -2.93
C LEU A 76 -3.84 3.52 -1.49
N HIS A 77 -4.49 2.45 -1.04
CA HIS A 77 -4.13 1.74 0.19
C HIS A 77 -3.61 0.36 -0.20
N VAL A 78 -2.34 0.11 0.05
CA VAL A 78 -1.68 -1.18 -0.17
C VAL A 78 -1.64 -1.92 1.15
N ALA A 79 -2.19 -3.11 1.17
CA ALA A 79 -2.18 -3.99 2.33
C ALA A 79 -1.21 -5.15 2.13
N TYR A 80 -0.55 -5.54 3.21
CA TYR A 80 0.31 -6.70 3.28
C TYR A 80 -0.21 -7.66 4.35
N CYS A 81 -0.38 -8.91 3.97
CA CYS A 81 -0.84 -9.98 4.84
C CYS A 81 0.13 -11.16 4.76
N ILE A 82 0.17 -11.94 5.82
CA ILE A 82 0.78 -13.27 5.78
C ILE A 82 -0.34 -14.28 5.60
N LYS A 83 -0.22 -15.14 4.60
CA LYS A 83 -1.22 -16.15 4.30
C LYS A 83 -1.39 -17.10 5.48
N ASP A 84 -2.65 -17.38 5.83
CA ASP A 84 -3.01 -18.27 6.93
C ASP A 84 -2.45 -17.86 8.31
N GLU A 85 -2.12 -16.59 8.49
CA GLU A 85 -1.65 -16.08 9.78
C GLU A 85 -2.75 -16.09 10.81
N HIS A 86 -2.42 -16.62 11.99
CA HIS A 86 -3.25 -16.55 13.17
C HIS A 86 -2.74 -15.45 14.10
N MET A 87 -3.64 -14.64 14.62
CA MET A 87 -3.30 -13.63 15.59
C MET A 87 -3.14 -14.29 16.97
N ARG A 88 -2.03 -14.03 17.66
CA ARG A 88 -1.82 -14.50 19.02
C ARG A 88 -2.75 -13.75 19.97
N THR A 89 -3.35 -14.50 20.88
CA THR A 89 -4.23 -13.98 21.92
C THR A 89 -3.59 -14.15 23.28
N LEU A 90 -3.87 -13.20 24.18
CA LEU A 90 -3.46 -13.27 25.59
C LEU A 90 -4.70 -13.48 26.44
N ASN A 91 -4.59 -14.31 27.47
CA ASN A 91 -5.65 -14.50 28.43
C ASN A 91 -5.51 -13.48 29.55
N ASN A 92 -6.47 -12.55 29.67
CA ASN A 92 -6.41 -11.46 30.64
C ASN A 92 -6.52 -11.95 32.11
N ASP A 93 -7.15 -13.08 32.33
CA ASP A 93 -7.44 -13.60 33.67
C ASP A 93 -6.51 -14.76 34.10
N ALA A 94 -5.51 -15.06 33.27
CA ALA A 94 -4.61 -16.16 33.57
C ALA A 94 -3.59 -15.82 34.67
N PRO A 95 -3.14 -16.79 35.46
CA PRO A 95 -1.97 -16.62 36.31
C PRO A 95 -0.74 -16.25 35.49
N VAL A 96 -0.08 -15.17 35.86
CA VAL A 96 0.97 -14.49 35.07
C VAL A 96 2.13 -15.38 34.60
N VAL A 97 2.37 -16.50 35.30
CA VAL A 97 3.59 -17.30 35.13
C VAL A 97 3.47 -18.42 34.08
N ASN A 98 2.25 -18.84 33.72
CA ASN A 98 2.04 -20.07 32.93
C ASN A 98 1.09 -19.91 31.75
N ASP A 99 0.73 -18.66 31.37
CA ASP A 99 -0.15 -18.47 30.23
C ASP A 99 0.64 -18.51 28.92
N ALA A 100 0.50 -19.58 28.19
CA ALA A 100 1.03 -19.71 26.84
C ALA A 100 0.24 -18.89 25.80
N GLY A 101 -0.91 -18.32 26.20
CA GLY A 101 -1.83 -17.67 25.29
C GLY A 101 -2.50 -18.63 24.33
N GLY A 102 -3.19 -18.08 23.37
CA GLY A 102 -3.87 -18.81 22.32
C GLY A 102 -3.59 -18.20 20.94
N SER A 103 -4.32 -18.68 19.95
CA SER A 103 -4.32 -18.08 18.61
C SER A 103 -5.75 -18.01 18.07
N SER A 104 -6.01 -17.00 17.24
CA SER A 104 -7.30 -16.81 16.58
C SER A 104 -7.09 -16.72 15.09
N ALA A 105 -7.85 -17.52 14.32
CA ALA A 105 -7.91 -17.40 12.88
C ALA A 105 -8.67 -16.15 12.47
N PRO A 106 -8.41 -15.57 11.28
CA PRO A 106 -9.24 -14.50 10.74
C PRO A 106 -10.66 -15.01 10.46
N PRO A 107 -11.68 -14.14 10.52
CA PRO A 107 -13.02 -14.50 10.09
C PRO A 107 -13.02 -15.03 8.65
N THR A 108 -13.98 -15.91 8.33
CA THR A 108 -14.12 -16.47 6.98
C THR A 108 -14.18 -15.39 5.91
N GLY A 109 -13.37 -15.51 4.87
CA GLY A 109 -13.27 -14.54 3.78
C GLY A 109 -12.45 -13.29 4.13
N GLN A 110 -11.77 -13.27 5.27
CA GLN A 110 -10.91 -12.17 5.71
C GLN A 110 -9.49 -12.64 5.97
N SER A 111 -8.57 -11.70 6.03
CA SER A 111 -7.17 -11.93 6.43
C SER A 111 -6.75 -10.83 7.39
N PHE A 112 -5.86 -11.15 8.33
CA PHE A 112 -5.27 -10.13 9.18
C PHE A 112 -4.26 -9.29 8.40
N MET A 113 -4.43 -7.98 8.44
CA MET A 113 -3.47 -7.05 7.86
C MET A 113 -2.27 -6.89 8.81
N THR A 114 -1.08 -7.18 8.31
CA THR A 114 0.16 -7.10 9.09
C THR A 114 0.85 -5.76 8.91
N LYS A 115 0.86 -5.25 7.69
CA LYS A 115 1.49 -3.99 7.31
C LYS A 115 0.63 -3.28 6.27
N GLU A 116 0.81 -1.98 6.15
CA GLU A 116 0.08 -1.19 5.18
C GLU A 116 0.89 0.02 4.70
N ALA A 117 0.49 0.56 3.57
CA ALA A 117 1.00 1.82 3.07
C ALA A 117 -0.10 2.59 2.35
N PHE A 118 -0.05 3.90 2.46
CA PHE A 118 -0.91 4.82 1.73
C PHE A 118 -0.08 5.63 0.75
N LEU A 119 -0.57 5.74 -0.48
CA LEU A 119 0.05 6.52 -1.53
C LEU A 119 -0.96 7.51 -2.11
N TYR A 120 -0.50 8.71 -2.36
CA TYR A 120 -1.14 9.64 -3.27
C TYR A 120 -0.21 9.88 -4.44
N VAL A 121 -0.70 9.71 -5.66
CA VAL A 121 0.10 9.83 -6.88
C VAL A 121 -0.56 10.84 -7.82
N ASN A 122 0.23 11.83 -8.22
CA ASN A 122 -0.13 12.81 -9.23
C ASN A 122 1.02 12.93 -10.23
N LYS A 123 0.83 12.42 -11.43
CA LYS A 123 1.88 12.28 -12.44
C LYS A 123 3.08 11.51 -11.87
N HIS A 124 4.24 12.16 -11.74
CA HIS A 124 5.44 11.57 -11.15
C HIS A 124 5.61 11.87 -9.66
N HIS A 125 4.73 12.70 -9.09
CA HIS A 125 4.75 13.05 -7.66
C HIS A 125 4.08 11.96 -6.83
N VAL A 126 4.73 11.54 -5.75
CA VAL A 126 4.23 10.51 -4.84
C VAL A 126 4.32 11.02 -3.41
N LEU A 127 3.21 11.01 -2.70
CA LEU A 127 3.19 11.12 -1.24
C LEU A 127 3.00 9.72 -0.67
N PHE A 128 3.89 9.34 0.23
CA PHE A 128 3.93 8.00 0.80
C PHE A 128 3.87 8.04 2.32
N ALA A 129 2.98 7.24 2.90
CA ALA A 129 2.91 7.02 4.33
C ALA A 129 2.83 5.50 4.60
N GLY A 130 3.91 4.94 5.14
CA GLY A 130 4.00 3.52 5.45
C GLY A 130 3.75 3.23 6.93
N ASN A 131 3.07 2.14 7.19
CA ASN A 131 2.98 1.52 8.50
C ASN A 131 3.52 0.09 8.40
N GLY A 132 4.83 -0.04 8.63
CA GLY A 132 5.57 -1.28 8.47
C GLY A 132 6.01 -1.60 7.03
N LEU A 133 5.45 -0.94 6.02
CA LEU A 133 5.91 -1.05 4.63
C LEU A 133 6.77 0.15 4.25
N ARG A 134 7.87 -0.14 3.57
CA ARG A 134 8.73 0.88 2.95
C ARG A 134 8.33 1.09 1.50
N TYR A 135 8.69 2.26 0.94
CA TYR A 135 8.36 2.57 -0.44
C TYR A 135 9.01 1.60 -1.45
N GLU A 136 10.19 1.06 -1.14
CA GLU A 136 10.88 0.08 -1.99
C GLU A 136 10.06 -1.20 -2.13
N ALA A 137 9.45 -1.67 -1.06
CA ALA A 137 8.60 -2.86 -1.08
C ALA A 137 7.33 -2.62 -1.91
N VAL A 138 6.73 -1.46 -1.79
CA VAL A 138 5.55 -1.09 -2.59
C VAL A 138 5.92 -0.93 -4.07
N CYS A 139 7.06 -0.33 -4.37
CA CYS A 139 7.59 -0.22 -5.74
C CYS A 139 7.80 -1.61 -6.37
N SER A 140 8.44 -2.51 -5.64
CA SER A 140 8.63 -3.89 -6.08
C SER A 140 7.31 -4.61 -6.32
N TYR A 141 6.34 -4.42 -5.43
CA TYR A 141 4.99 -4.98 -5.59
C TYR A 141 4.30 -4.46 -6.86
N LEU A 142 4.30 -3.15 -7.08
CA LEU A 142 3.70 -2.54 -8.27
C LEU A 142 4.38 -3.00 -9.55
N ASN A 143 5.69 -3.18 -9.53
CA ASN A 143 6.44 -3.75 -10.65
C ASN A 143 6.02 -5.20 -10.93
N GLN A 144 5.90 -6.02 -9.92
CA GLN A 144 5.46 -7.42 -10.07
C GLN A 144 4.02 -7.49 -10.59
N LEU A 145 3.15 -6.64 -10.10
CA LEU A 145 1.76 -6.58 -10.56
C LEU A 145 1.69 -6.14 -12.04
N ASN A 146 2.47 -5.13 -12.42
CA ASN A 146 2.58 -4.68 -13.80
C ASN A 146 3.07 -5.80 -14.72
N ASN A 147 4.11 -6.52 -14.31
CA ASN A 147 4.64 -7.65 -15.08
C ASN A 147 3.63 -8.80 -15.22
N ALA A 148 2.88 -9.08 -14.15
CA ALA A 148 1.85 -10.12 -14.18
C ALA A 148 0.70 -9.79 -15.13
N LEU A 149 0.29 -8.52 -15.21
CA LEU A 149 -0.84 -8.08 -16.02
C LEU A 149 -0.47 -7.79 -17.48
N PHE A 150 0.71 -7.23 -17.72
CA PHE A 150 1.13 -6.80 -19.06
C PHE A 150 2.21 -7.66 -19.68
N ASN A 151 2.80 -8.55 -18.90
CA ASN A 151 3.95 -9.36 -19.34
C ASN A 151 5.13 -8.50 -19.87
N THR A 152 5.25 -7.28 -19.38
CA THR A 152 6.26 -6.29 -19.76
C THR A 152 6.92 -5.67 -18.53
N VAL A 153 8.20 -5.38 -18.64
CA VAL A 153 8.97 -4.71 -17.59
C VAL A 153 8.86 -3.19 -17.80
N GLU A 154 7.73 -2.60 -17.48
CA GLU A 154 7.49 -1.15 -17.62
C GLU A 154 7.06 -0.51 -16.29
N ALA A 155 7.76 -0.81 -15.22
CA ALA A 155 7.43 -0.14 -13.99
C ALA A 155 8.53 0.84 -13.61
N GLY A 156 8.12 2.06 -13.33
CA GLY A 156 9.02 3.09 -12.84
C GLY A 156 9.56 2.77 -11.44
N VAL A 157 10.69 3.34 -11.13
CA VAL A 157 11.29 3.27 -9.79
C VAL A 157 10.86 4.52 -9.02
N ILE A 158 10.29 4.32 -7.85
CA ILE A 158 10.00 5.43 -6.94
C ILE A 158 11.28 5.78 -6.20
N SER A 159 11.80 6.96 -6.44
CA SER A 159 12.99 7.45 -5.77
C SER A 159 12.69 8.56 -4.78
N LYS A 160 13.47 8.61 -3.72
CA LYS A 160 13.42 9.67 -2.71
C LYS A 160 14.09 10.93 -3.27
N ILE A 161 13.49 12.06 -3.02
CA ILE A 161 14.11 13.36 -3.34
C ILE A 161 15.21 13.69 -2.35
#